data_310ece68290b7e89569c940b1e3bd084
#
_entry.id   310ece68290b7e89569c940b1e3bd084
#
_cell.length_a   1.000
_cell.length_b   1.000
_cell.length_c   1.000
_cell.angle_alpha   90.00
_cell.angle_beta   90.00
_cell.angle_gamma   90.00
#
_symmetry.space_group_name_H-M   'P 1'
#
loop_
_entity.id
_entity.type
_entity.pdbx_description
1 polymer ?
#
loop_
_entity_poly.entity_id
_entity_poly.type
_entity_poly.pdbx_seq_one_letter_code
_entity_poly.pdbx_strand_id
1 'polypeptide(L)'
;TRECIEVCCDKFRTYLRLQEIGMNQPRTVLIPNDSPEAVDDAHEALDNKFPMVLKTLSGSKGVGVILIETERSLQSQVSLIYKIDPYTAILLQEYIESDYDVRCVIVNREIVGAMKRNKITDDFRSNASQGAKVELIEMTELEKEECLKAAKGVNGQWVGVDFIPAKNRVKQSPYILEVNHSAGSKAISEAIEEDITKMVLKLYFDREIWRKEPKQCGVLETFTVDGQEM
;
A
#
# COMPACT_ATOMS: atom_id res chain seq x y z
N THR A 1 -13.45 -6.71 -2.03
CA THR A 1 -14.68 -5.92 -1.84
C THR A 1 -14.59 -4.60 -2.59
N ARG A 2 -15.72 -3.94 -2.85
CA ARG A 2 -15.77 -2.59 -3.44
C ARG A 2 -15.03 -1.58 -2.56
N GLU A 3 -15.28 -1.62 -1.25
CA GLU A 3 -14.61 -0.75 -0.28
C GLU A 3 -13.09 -0.86 -0.36
N CYS A 4 -12.57 -2.09 -0.44
CA CYS A 4 -11.13 -2.32 -0.58
C CYS A 4 -10.55 -1.64 -1.83
N ILE A 5 -11.26 -1.74 -2.96
CA ILE A 5 -10.82 -1.10 -4.21
C ILE A 5 -10.81 0.42 -4.05
N GLU A 6 -11.91 0.99 -3.53
CA GLU A 6 -12.04 2.44 -3.34
C GLU A 6 -10.98 3.01 -2.39
N VAL A 7 -10.67 2.30 -1.31
CA VAL A 7 -9.62 2.72 -0.36
C VAL A 7 -8.23 2.55 -0.97
N CYS A 8 -7.93 1.39 -1.55
CA CYS A 8 -6.58 1.09 -2.02
C CYS A 8 -6.22 1.73 -3.37
N CYS A 9 -7.18 2.28 -4.12
CA CYS A 9 -6.88 3.09 -5.31
C CYS A 9 -6.35 4.48 -4.99
N ASP A 10 -6.50 4.93 -3.75
CA ASP A 10 -6.04 6.23 -3.27
C ASP A 10 -5.05 6.02 -2.13
N LYS A 11 -3.79 6.41 -2.35
CA LYS A 11 -2.71 6.22 -1.37
C LYS A 11 -2.96 6.97 -0.05
N PHE A 12 -3.58 8.16 -0.12
CA PHE A 12 -3.84 8.92 1.09
C PHE A 12 -5.01 8.35 1.89
N ARG A 13 -6.06 7.89 1.22
CA ARG A 13 -7.16 7.14 1.87
C ARG A 13 -6.65 5.86 2.54
N THR A 14 -5.78 5.12 1.85
CA THR A 14 -5.14 3.94 2.45
C THR A 14 -4.35 4.32 3.69
N TYR A 15 -3.53 5.37 3.61
CA TYR A 15 -2.75 5.87 4.74
C TYR A 15 -3.65 6.23 5.94
N LEU A 16 -4.69 7.02 5.72
CA LEU A 16 -5.62 7.41 6.79
C LEU A 16 -6.35 6.21 7.41
N ARG A 17 -6.81 5.28 6.59
CA ARG A 17 -7.48 4.06 7.06
C ARG A 17 -6.56 3.20 7.93
N LEU A 18 -5.31 3.06 7.54
CA LEU A 18 -4.31 2.31 8.30
C LEU A 18 -3.91 3.06 9.59
N GLN A 19 -3.88 4.39 9.56
CA GLN A 19 -3.64 5.22 10.73
C GLN A 19 -4.76 5.08 11.77
N GLU A 20 -6.03 5.07 11.35
CA GLU A 20 -7.20 4.88 12.22
C GLU A 20 -7.13 3.58 13.04
N ILE A 21 -6.56 2.53 12.49
CA ILE A 21 -6.38 1.24 13.17
C ILE A 21 -5.01 1.10 13.85
N GLY A 22 -4.23 2.19 13.94
CA GLY A 22 -2.96 2.24 14.65
C GLY A 22 -1.86 1.39 14.02
N MET A 23 -1.76 1.38 12.68
CA MET A 23 -0.65 0.75 11.97
C MET A 23 0.61 1.62 12.03
N ASN A 24 1.76 0.97 12.16
CA ASN A 24 3.04 1.66 12.01
C ASN A 24 3.29 1.94 10.52
N GLN A 25 3.38 3.23 10.16
CA GLN A 25 3.55 3.70 8.79
C GLN A 25 4.62 4.80 8.75
N PRO A 26 5.34 5.00 7.63
CA PRO A 26 6.11 6.21 7.45
C PRO A 26 5.20 7.43 7.54
N ARG A 27 5.59 8.47 8.28
CA ARG A 27 4.80 9.70 8.39
C ARG A 27 4.57 10.29 7.00
N THR A 28 3.35 10.68 6.74
CA THR A 28 2.91 11.13 5.42
C THR A 28 2.03 12.34 5.56
N VAL A 29 2.27 13.34 4.75
CA VAL A 29 1.48 14.58 4.67
C VAL A 29 1.05 14.86 3.24
N LEU A 30 -0.07 15.55 3.09
CA LEU A 30 -0.57 16.01 1.81
C LEU A 30 -0.02 17.41 1.54
N ILE A 31 0.52 17.64 0.34
CA ILE A 31 0.83 18.97 -0.17
C ILE A 31 -0.39 19.40 -0.99
N PRO A 32 -1.15 20.43 -0.56
CA PRO A 32 -2.42 20.78 -1.19
C PRO A 32 -2.29 21.64 -2.46
N ASN A 33 -1.15 22.30 -2.64
CA ASN A 33 -0.84 23.17 -3.80
C ASN A 33 0.67 23.45 -3.87
N ASP A 34 1.12 24.17 -4.88
CA ASP A 34 2.54 24.47 -5.14
C ASP A 34 3.03 25.80 -4.52
N SER A 35 2.25 26.40 -3.60
CA SER A 35 2.75 27.57 -2.91
C SER A 35 3.95 27.24 -2.03
N PRO A 36 4.95 28.13 -1.93
CA PRO A 36 6.10 27.90 -1.06
C PRO A 36 5.68 27.55 0.37
N GLU A 37 4.69 28.24 0.91
CA GLU A 37 4.20 28.05 2.27
C GLU A 37 3.64 26.63 2.46
N ALA A 38 2.87 26.10 1.51
CA ALA A 38 2.29 24.75 1.60
C ALA A 38 3.39 23.65 1.52
N VAL A 39 4.44 23.91 0.74
CA VAL A 39 5.60 23.00 0.65
C VAL A 39 6.43 23.03 1.93
N ASP A 40 6.66 24.23 2.47
CA ASP A 40 7.41 24.43 3.71
C ASP A 40 6.69 23.81 4.91
N ASP A 41 5.36 24.05 5.04
CA ASP A 41 4.52 23.43 6.08
C ASP A 41 4.58 21.90 6.03
N ALA A 42 4.52 21.33 4.84
CA ALA A 42 4.61 19.88 4.66
C ALA A 42 6.00 19.33 5.04
N HIS A 43 7.06 20.07 4.74
CA HIS A 43 8.42 19.72 5.09
C HIS A 43 8.64 19.83 6.61
N GLU A 44 8.16 20.90 7.25
CA GLU A 44 8.20 21.09 8.70
C GLU A 44 7.45 19.98 9.44
N ALA A 45 6.27 19.57 8.95
CA ALA A 45 5.49 18.47 9.52
C ALA A 45 6.24 17.12 9.53
N LEU A 46 7.29 16.99 8.74
CA LEU A 46 8.22 15.83 8.72
C LEU A 46 9.59 16.15 9.32
N ASP A 47 9.68 17.13 10.23
CA ASP A 47 10.87 17.54 10.97
C ASP A 47 12.01 18.09 10.07
N ASN A 48 11.71 18.57 8.88
CA ASN A 48 12.69 19.11 7.92
C ASN A 48 13.85 18.13 7.60
N LYS A 49 13.56 16.82 7.57
CA LYS A 49 14.59 15.79 7.37
C LYS A 49 14.59 15.26 5.94
N PHE A 50 15.74 15.28 5.30
CA PHE A 50 16.00 14.60 4.05
C PHE A 50 16.78 13.28 4.27
N PRO A 51 16.65 12.28 3.37
CA PRO A 51 15.77 12.27 2.20
C PRO A 51 14.30 12.04 2.54
N MET A 52 13.41 12.40 1.61
CA MET A 52 11.97 12.18 1.65
C MET A 52 11.48 11.51 0.38
N VAL A 53 10.26 10.96 0.41
CA VAL A 53 9.62 10.36 -0.77
C VAL A 53 8.41 11.19 -1.17
N LEU A 54 8.44 11.73 -2.37
CA LEU A 54 7.31 12.42 -2.97
C LEU A 54 6.53 11.41 -3.82
N LYS A 55 5.19 11.40 -3.66
CA LYS A 55 4.30 10.47 -4.37
C LYS A 55 3.09 11.21 -4.93
N THR A 56 2.68 10.88 -6.16
CA THR A 56 1.35 11.25 -6.65
C THR A 56 0.32 10.25 -6.13
N LEU A 57 -0.93 10.70 -5.89
CA LEU A 57 -2.01 9.82 -5.42
C LEU A 57 -2.34 8.74 -6.44
N SER A 58 -2.38 9.10 -7.71
CA SER A 58 -2.58 8.19 -8.83
C SER A 58 -1.23 7.67 -9.32
N GLY A 59 -1.18 6.42 -9.68
CA GLY A 59 0.01 5.77 -10.21
C GLY A 59 0.22 4.40 -9.59
N SER A 60 0.80 3.50 -10.37
CA SER A 60 1.14 2.14 -9.94
C SER A 60 2.54 1.78 -10.40
N LYS A 61 3.10 0.72 -9.85
CA LYS A 61 4.41 0.18 -10.25
C LYS A 61 5.58 1.18 -10.11
N GLY A 62 5.50 2.08 -9.13
CA GLY A 62 6.54 3.08 -8.86
C GLY A 62 6.53 4.31 -9.78
N VAL A 63 5.56 4.42 -10.69
CA VAL A 63 5.36 5.65 -11.46
C VAL A 63 4.83 6.74 -10.53
N GLY A 64 5.43 7.95 -10.59
CA GLY A 64 5.06 9.07 -9.71
C GLY A 64 5.61 8.96 -8.27
N VAL A 65 6.70 8.19 -8.07
CA VAL A 65 7.42 8.10 -6.79
C VAL A 65 8.84 8.61 -7.00
N ILE A 66 9.23 9.64 -6.27
CA ILE A 66 10.49 10.38 -6.42
C ILE A 66 11.18 10.49 -5.06
N LEU A 67 12.48 10.19 -5.01
CA LEU A 67 13.31 10.50 -3.84
C LEU A 67 13.71 11.97 -3.89
N ILE A 68 13.52 12.66 -2.80
CA ILE A 68 13.83 14.07 -2.62
C ILE A 68 14.94 14.18 -1.59
N GLU A 69 16.07 14.75 -1.99
CA GLU A 69 17.27 14.85 -1.15
C GLU A 69 17.55 16.27 -0.67
N THR A 70 16.88 17.26 -1.26
CA THR A 70 17.08 18.67 -0.90
C THR A 70 15.78 19.46 -1.00
N GLU A 71 15.66 20.52 -0.21
CA GLU A 71 14.54 21.46 -0.25
C GLU A 71 14.32 22.06 -1.66
N ARG A 72 15.40 22.46 -2.32
CA ARG A 72 15.34 23.00 -3.69
C ARG A 72 14.77 21.98 -4.67
N SER A 73 15.12 20.71 -4.52
CA SER A 73 14.55 19.64 -5.34
C SER A 73 13.06 19.44 -5.02
N LEU A 74 12.66 19.50 -3.75
CA LEU A 74 11.25 19.40 -3.33
C LEU A 74 10.40 20.48 -4.01
N GLN A 75 10.75 21.74 -3.84
CA GLN A 75 10.03 22.87 -4.43
C GLN A 75 9.95 22.77 -5.96
N SER A 76 11.06 22.41 -6.61
CA SER A 76 11.10 22.29 -8.08
C SER A 76 10.21 21.16 -8.60
N GLN A 77 10.20 20.01 -7.92
CA GLN A 77 9.38 18.86 -8.33
C GLN A 77 7.89 19.11 -8.08
N VAL A 78 7.53 19.69 -6.94
CA VAL A 78 6.14 20.07 -6.63
C VAL A 78 5.62 21.06 -7.67
N SER A 79 6.33 22.14 -7.94
CA SER A 79 5.96 23.12 -8.96
C SER A 79 5.80 22.50 -10.35
N LEU A 80 6.72 21.60 -10.74
CA LEU A 80 6.63 20.91 -12.04
C LEU A 80 5.38 20.04 -12.14
N ILE A 81 5.08 19.27 -11.11
CA ILE A 81 3.92 18.35 -11.09
C ILE A 81 2.62 19.15 -11.17
N TYR A 82 2.46 20.20 -10.36
CA TYR A 82 1.25 21.04 -10.39
C TYR A 82 1.10 21.83 -11.69
N LYS A 83 2.21 22.17 -12.34
CA LYS A 83 2.17 22.81 -13.66
C LYS A 83 1.69 21.86 -14.77
N ILE A 84 1.99 20.56 -14.63
CA ILE A 84 1.54 19.53 -15.59
C ILE A 84 0.08 19.16 -15.32
N ASP A 85 -0.29 18.96 -14.04
CA ASP A 85 -1.64 18.61 -13.60
C ASP A 85 -2.01 19.38 -12.33
N PRO A 86 -2.69 20.54 -12.48
CA PRO A 86 -3.09 21.37 -11.34
C PRO A 86 -4.08 20.71 -10.38
N TYR A 87 -4.72 19.62 -10.80
CA TYR A 87 -5.71 18.90 -10.00
C TYR A 87 -5.14 17.64 -9.32
N THR A 88 -3.86 17.35 -9.55
CA THR A 88 -3.21 16.22 -8.87
C THR A 88 -3.08 16.51 -7.38
N ALA A 89 -3.00 15.46 -6.58
CA ALA A 89 -2.61 15.59 -5.19
C ALA A 89 -1.26 14.91 -4.98
N ILE A 90 -0.43 15.54 -4.15
CA ILE A 90 0.94 15.12 -3.87
C ILE A 90 1.05 14.74 -2.40
N LEU A 91 1.69 13.60 -2.13
CA LEU A 91 2.08 13.18 -0.79
C LEU A 91 3.58 13.37 -0.61
N LEU A 92 3.97 13.95 0.51
CA LEU A 92 5.34 13.92 1.01
C LEU A 92 5.40 12.92 2.16
N GLN A 93 6.35 11.99 2.11
CA GLN A 93 6.46 10.89 3.06
C GLN A 93 7.88 10.78 3.58
N GLU A 94 8.01 10.45 4.85
CA GLU A 94 9.26 10.06 5.50
C GLU A 94 9.93 8.91 4.74
N TYR A 95 11.23 9.05 4.48
CA TYR A 95 12.02 7.97 3.90
C TYR A 95 12.48 6.99 4.97
N ILE A 96 12.14 5.74 4.82
CA ILE A 96 12.63 4.65 5.67
C ILE A 96 13.77 3.95 4.93
N GLU A 97 14.96 4.05 5.48
CA GLU A 97 16.14 3.40 4.91
C GLU A 97 16.05 1.88 5.06
N SER A 98 16.18 1.18 3.94
CA SER A 98 16.19 -0.28 3.89
C SER A 98 16.79 -0.75 2.57
N ASP A 99 17.43 -1.90 2.56
CA ASP A 99 17.96 -2.55 1.34
C ASP A 99 16.88 -3.28 0.54
N TYR A 100 15.74 -3.54 1.16
CA TYR A 100 14.64 -4.28 0.55
C TYR A 100 13.30 -3.90 1.19
N ASP A 101 12.25 -4.19 0.49
CA ASP A 101 10.90 -4.27 1.04
C ASP A 101 10.34 -5.69 0.91
N VAL A 102 9.20 -5.91 1.53
CA VAL A 102 8.50 -7.19 1.51
C VAL A 102 7.08 -6.98 1.02
N ARG A 103 6.64 -7.81 0.07
CA ARG A 103 5.23 -7.95 -0.30
C ARG A 103 4.67 -9.21 0.29
N CYS A 104 3.74 -9.08 1.23
CA CYS A 104 2.94 -10.17 1.77
C CYS A 104 1.66 -10.30 0.93
N VAL A 105 1.39 -11.48 0.38
CA VAL A 105 0.17 -11.78 -0.37
C VAL A 105 -0.82 -12.51 0.52
N ILE A 106 -2.03 -11.96 0.60
CA ILE A 106 -3.12 -12.45 1.44
C ILE A 106 -4.31 -12.78 0.56
N VAL A 107 -4.85 -13.99 0.72
CA VAL A 107 -6.05 -14.47 0.06
C VAL A 107 -6.98 -15.05 1.13
N ASN A 108 -8.21 -14.59 1.18
CA ASN A 108 -9.22 -15.03 2.15
C ASN A 108 -8.74 -14.94 3.62
N ARG A 109 -8.06 -13.84 3.97
CA ARG A 109 -7.49 -13.61 5.33
C ARG A 109 -6.38 -14.58 5.73
N GLU A 110 -5.85 -15.34 4.78
CA GLU A 110 -4.72 -16.23 4.98
C GLU A 110 -3.50 -15.71 4.21
N ILE A 111 -2.34 -15.74 4.83
CA ILE A 111 -1.10 -15.39 4.17
C ILE A 111 -0.69 -16.57 3.30
N VAL A 112 -0.64 -16.34 1.99
CA VAL A 112 -0.21 -17.35 1.01
C VAL A 112 1.29 -17.37 0.84
N GLY A 113 1.96 -16.23 1.06
CA GLY A 113 3.40 -16.12 1.00
C GLY A 113 3.88 -14.68 1.08
N ALA A 114 5.18 -14.52 1.25
CA ALA A 114 5.83 -13.22 1.27
C ALA A 114 7.08 -13.23 0.39
N MET A 115 7.26 -12.12 -0.33
CA MET A 115 8.38 -11.94 -1.25
C MET A 115 9.21 -10.74 -0.81
N LYS A 116 10.49 -10.98 -0.61
CA LYS A 116 11.51 -9.96 -0.48
C LYS A 116 11.84 -9.41 -1.87
N ARG A 117 11.81 -8.09 -2.01
CA ARG A 117 12.15 -7.37 -3.23
C ARG A 117 13.37 -6.49 -2.95
N ASN A 118 14.52 -6.90 -3.43
CA ASN A 118 15.75 -6.15 -3.23
C ASN A 118 15.72 -4.87 -4.07
N LYS A 119 16.24 -3.77 -3.52
CA LYS A 119 16.45 -2.54 -4.30
C LYS A 119 17.44 -2.81 -5.43
N ILE A 120 17.23 -2.16 -6.55
CA ILE A 120 18.15 -2.20 -7.67
C ILE A 120 19.27 -1.20 -7.37
N THR A 121 20.51 -1.54 -7.73
CA THR A 121 21.62 -0.59 -7.65
C THR A 121 21.22 0.68 -8.42
N ASP A 122 21.38 1.83 -7.79
CA ASP A 122 21.02 3.15 -8.31
C ASP A 122 19.51 3.51 -8.34
N ASP A 123 18.61 2.65 -7.79
CA ASP A 123 17.21 3.00 -7.60
C ASP A 123 16.78 2.71 -6.14
N PHE A 124 16.16 3.69 -5.48
CA PHE A 124 15.62 3.51 -4.12
C PHE A 124 14.37 2.64 -4.08
N ARG A 125 13.76 2.38 -5.25
CA ARG A 125 12.55 1.56 -5.40
C ARG A 125 12.91 0.08 -5.57
N SER A 126 12.06 -0.80 -5.05
CA SER A 126 12.22 -2.26 -5.07
C SER A 126 11.15 -2.99 -5.92
N ASN A 127 10.62 -2.32 -6.96
CA ASN A 127 9.54 -2.88 -7.76
C ASN A 127 10.00 -4.05 -8.66
N ALA A 128 9.42 -5.23 -8.45
CA ALA A 128 9.69 -6.42 -9.27
C ALA A 128 9.39 -6.20 -10.77
N SER A 129 8.42 -5.33 -11.10
CA SER A 129 8.12 -4.96 -12.50
C SER A 129 9.25 -4.18 -13.19
N GLN A 130 10.23 -3.69 -12.44
CA GLN A 130 11.40 -2.99 -12.94
C GLN A 130 12.68 -3.86 -12.91
N GLY A 131 12.54 -5.18 -12.68
CA GLY A 131 13.64 -6.14 -12.70
C GLY A 131 14.26 -6.41 -11.32
N ALA A 132 13.65 -5.98 -10.22
CA ALA A 132 14.11 -6.34 -8.88
C ALA A 132 14.06 -7.85 -8.69
N LYS A 133 15.15 -8.41 -8.15
CA LYS A 133 15.24 -9.83 -7.81
C LYS A 133 14.27 -10.13 -6.66
N VAL A 134 13.42 -11.12 -6.86
CA VAL A 134 12.38 -11.53 -5.92
C VAL A 134 12.78 -12.87 -5.28
N GLU A 135 12.71 -12.96 -3.97
CA GLU A 135 13.01 -14.15 -3.19
C GLU A 135 11.92 -14.37 -2.14
N LEU A 136 11.57 -15.62 -1.86
CA LEU A 136 10.69 -15.92 -0.73
C LEU A 136 11.38 -15.53 0.59
N ILE A 137 10.59 -15.00 1.51
CA ILE A 137 11.06 -14.63 2.85
C ILE A 137 10.14 -15.21 3.91
N GLU A 138 10.73 -15.74 4.96
CA GLU A 138 9.99 -16.12 6.15
C GLU A 138 9.65 -14.87 6.99
N MET A 139 8.37 -14.71 7.31
CA MET A 139 7.86 -13.62 8.12
C MET A 139 7.86 -13.98 9.60
N THR A 140 8.16 -13.01 10.45
CA THR A 140 7.94 -13.14 11.90
C THR A 140 6.44 -13.12 12.23
N GLU A 141 6.04 -13.63 13.40
CA GLU A 141 4.63 -13.60 13.82
C GLU A 141 4.10 -12.17 13.88
N LEU A 142 4.90 -11.22 14.37
CA LEU A 142 4.52 -9.80 14.41
C LEU A 142 4.26 -9.23 13.01
N GLU A 143 5.10 -9.55 12.03
CA GLU A 143 4.90 -9.11 10.64
C GLU A 143 3.63 -9.73 10.03
N LYS A 144 3.34 -11.00 10.34
CA LYS A 144 2.11 -11.69 9.91
C LYS A 144 0.87 -11.01 10.50
N GLU A 145 0.88 -10.77 11.80
CA GLU A 145 -0.21 -10.10 12.51
C GLU A 145 -0.49 -8.71 11.94
N GLU A 146 0.55 -7.90 11.73
CA GLU A 146 0.41 -6.55 11.18
C GLU A 146 -0.10 -6.58 9.73
N CYS A 147 0.36 -7.51 8.89
CA CYS A 147 -0.15 -7.66 7.52
C CYS A 147 -1.62 -8.08 7.49
N LEU A 148 -2.04 -9.02 8.35
CA LEU A 148 -3.44 -9.45 8.45
C LEU A 148 -4.33 -8.32 8.99
N LYS A 149 -3.83 -7.54 9.96
CA LYS A 149 -4.50 -6.35 10.48
C LYS A 149 -4.69 -5.28 9.40
N ALA A 150 -3.65 -5.01 8.60
CA ALA A 150 -3.74 -4.07 7.48
C ALA A 150 -4.76 -4.53 6.42
N ALA A 151 -4.72 -5.80 6.01
CA ALA A 151 -5.68 -6.37 5.07
C ALA A 151 -7.13 -6.29 5.58
N LYS A 152 -7.34 -6.57 6.86
CA LYS A 152 -8.66 -6.44 7.52
C LYS A 152 -9.11 -4.98 7.55
N GLY A 153 -8.21 -4.04 7.83
CA GLY A 153 -8.51 -2.60 7.91
C GLY A 153 -9.04 -2.03 6.61
N VAL A 154 -8.61 -2.53 5.47
CA VAL A 154 -9.13 -2.14 4.15
C VAL A 154 -10.24 -3.07 3.64
N ASN A 155 -10.73 -4.01 4.45
CA ASN A 155 -11.70 -5.03 4.05
C ASN A 155 -11.27 -5.84 2.81
N GLY A 156 -9.98 -6.18 2.76
CA GLY A 156 -9.34 -6.87 1.64
C GLY A 156 -9.42 -8.38 1.76
N GLN A 157 -9.91 -9.05 0.71
CA GLN A 157 -9.94 -10.52 0.60
C GLN A 157 -8.78 -11.07 -0.22
N TRP A 158 -8.36 -10.34 -1.23
CA TRP A 158 -7.16 -10.59 -2.01
C TRP A 158 -6.37 -9.30 -2.11
N VAL A 159 -5.29 -9.20 -1.39
CA VAL A 159 -4.48 -8.00 -1.32
C VAL A 159 -2.99 -8.35 -1.21
N GLY A 160 -2.17 -7.40 -1.64
CA GLY A 160 -0.73 -7.38 -1.34
C GLY A 160 -0.44 -6.27 -0.34
N VAL A 161 0.14 -6.61 0.78
CA VAL A 161 0.61 -5.65 1.78
C VAL A 161 2.11 -5.44 1.58
N ASP A 162 2.50 -4.22 1.28
CA ASP A 162 3.91 -3.85 1.12
C ASP A 162 4.42 -3.20 2.40
N PHE A 163 5.54 -3.69 2.91
CA PHE A 163 6.14 -3.16 4.12
C PHE A 163 7.67 -3.19 4.12
N ILE A 164 8.26 -2.29 4.87
CA ILE A 164 9.69 -2.33 5.22
C ILE A 164 9.81 -2.97 6.60
N PRO A 165 10.59 -4.06 6.74
CA PRO A 165 10.85 -4.66 8.04
C PRO A 165 11.53 -3.68 8.99
N ALA A 166 11.17 -3.72 10.26
CA ALA A 166 11.88 -2.97 11.28
C ALA A 166 13.29 -3.55 11.53
N LYS A 167 14.21 -2.75 12.05
CA LYS A 167 15.56 -3.23 12.40
C LYS A 167 15.54 -4.43 13.34
N ASN A 168 14.61 -4.45 14.29
CA ASN A 168 14.35 -5.62 15.13
C ASN A 168 12.99 -6.21 14.75
N ARG A 169 12.98 -7.12 13.79
CA ARG A 169 11.77 -7.73 13.21
C ARG A 169 10.87 -8.45 14.22
N VAL A 170 11.43 -8.89 15.35
CA VAL A 170 10.68 -9.64 16.38
C VAL A 170 10.00 -8.73 17.39
N LYS A 171 10.57 -7.54 17.67
CA LYS A 171 10.11 -6.64 18.74
C LYS A 171 9.46 -5.36 18.25
N GLN A 172 9.63 -5.03 16.98
CA GLN A 172 9.17 -3.77 16.41
C GLN A 172 8.28 -4.04 15.21
N SER A 173 7.12 -3.36 15.15
CA SER A 173 6.21 -3.45 14.02
C SER A 173 6.89 -2.97 12.73
N PRO A 174 6.66 -3.65 11.60
CA PRO A 174 7.13 -3.21 10.29
C PRO A 174 6.47 -1.88 9.91
N TYR A 175 7.09 -1.14 8.99
CA TYR A 175 6.50 0.05 8.40
C TYR A 175 5.62 -0.35 7.21
N ILE A 176 4.30 -0.28 7.37
CA ILE A 176 3.37 -0.57 6.26
C ILE A 176 3.40 0.59 5.28
N LEU A 177 3.77 0.30 4.02
CA LEU A 177 3.90 1.30 2.96
C LEU A 177 2.60 1.52 2.20
N GLU A 178 1.94 0.42 1.84
CA GLU A 178 0.69 0.42 1.08
C GLU A 178 -0.02 -0.93 1.14
N VAL A 179 -1.32 -0.92 0.83
CA VAL A 179 -2.10 -2.14 0.56
C VAL A 179 -2.62 -2.08 -0.86
N ASN A 180 -2.29 -3.08 -1.64
CA ASN A 180 -2.67 -3.20 -3.04
C ASN A 180 -3.89 -4.12 -3.19
N HIS A 181 -5.03 -3.61 -3.68
CA HIS A 181 -6.25 -4.37 -3.92
C HIS A 181 -6.14 -5.41 -5.04
N SER A 182 -5.07 -5.35 -5.81
CA SER A 182 -4.76 -6.30 -6.89
C SER A 182 -3.29 -6.71 -6.75
N ALA A 183 -3.03 -7.66 -5.85
CA ALA A 183 -1.70 -8.25 -5.70
C ALA A 183 -1.36 -9.03 -6.98
N GLY A 184 -0.21 -8.76 -7.58
CA GLY A 184 0.28 -9.55 -8.72
C GLY A 184 0.46 -11.00 -8.28
N SER A 185 -0.17 -11.95 -9.00
CA SER A 185 -0.13 -13.38 -8.63
C SER A 185 1.07 -14.13 -9.22
N LYS A 186 1.59 -13.69 -10.38
CA LYS A 186 2.59 -14.47 -11.15
C LYS A 186 3.84 -14.81 -10.34
N ALA A 187 4.55 -13.80 -9.86
CA ALA A 187 5.83 -14.01 -9.18
C ALA A 187 5.70 -14.85 -7.90
N ILE A 188 4.63 -14.63 -7.12
CA ILE A 188 4.39 -15.42 -5.91
C ILE A 188 3.97 -16.84 -6.25
N SER A 189 3.11 -17.06 -7.27
CA SER A 189 2.70 -18.38 -7.70
C SER A 189 3.89 -19.23 -8.17
N GLU A 190 4.80 -18.62 -8.91
CA GLU A 190 6.04 -19.28 -9.35
C GLU A 190 6.96 -19.63 -8.15
N ALA A 191 7.03 -18.75 -7.15
CA ALA A 191 7.91 -18.92 -6.00
C ALA A 191 7.41 -19.95 -4.99
N ILE A 192 6.09 -20.09 -4.80
CA ILE A 192 5.49 -21.09 -3.88
C ILE A 192 5.03 -22.36 -4.58
N GLU A 193 5.20 -22.44 -5.92
CA GLU A 193 4.75 -23.56 -6.76
C GLU A 193 3.24 -23.85 -6.66
N GLU A 194 2.44 -22.81 -6.32
CA GLU A 194 0.98 -22.89 -6.23
C GLU A 194 0.31 -21.79 -7.07
N ASP A 195 -0.82 -22.13 -7.68
CA ASP A 195 -1.57 -21.17 -8.50
C ASP A 195 -2.51 -20.30 -7.63
N ILE A 196 -2.01 -19.12 -7.24
CA ILE A 196 -2.78 -18.11 -6.48
C ILE A 196 -4.08 -17.74 -7.21
N THR A 197 -4.08 -17.75 -8.55
CA THR A 197 -5.28 -17.42 -9.32
C THR A 197 -6.42 -18.40 -9.04
N LYS A 198 -6.10 -19.68 -8.88
CA LYS A 198 -7.10 -20.69 -8.48
C LYS A 198 -7.63 -20.44 -7.07
N MET A 199 -6.76 -20.04 -6.13
CA MET A 199 -7.17 -19.69 -4.77
C MET A 199 -8.15 -18.51 -4.78
N VAL A 200 -7.81 -17.46 -5.52
CA VAL A 200 -8.67 -16.28 -5.68
C VAL A 200 -10.00 -16.64 -6.35
N LEU A 201 -9.99 -17.43 -7.41
CA LEU A 201 -11.22 -17.87 -8.09
C LEU A 201 -12.15 -18.66 -7.16
N LYS A 202 -11.62 -19.50 -6.28
CA LYS A 202 -12.43 -20.20 -5.28
C LYS A 202 -13.22 -19.24 -4.39
N LEU A 203 -12.64 -18.07 -4.03
CA LEU A 203 -13.35 -17.04 -3.25
C LEU A 203 -14.62 -16.55 -3.95
N TYR A 204 -14.61 -16.44 -5.27
CA TYR A 204 -15.77 -15.97 -6.03
C TYR A 204 -16.83 -17.03 -6.27
N PHE A 205 -16.42 -18.29 -6.30
CA PHE A 205 -17.36 -19.41 -6.59
C PHE A 205 -17.87 -20.12 -5.33
N ASP A 206 -17.16 -19.98 -4.20
CA ASP A 206 -17.59 -20.59 -2.93
C ASP A 206 -18.53 -19.64 -2.17
N ARG A 207 -19.84 -19.84 -2.35
CA ARG A 207 -20.89 -19.04 -1.68
C ARG A 207 -20.86 -19.14 -0.16
N GLU A 208 -20.26 -20.19 0.43
CA GLU A 208 -20.15 -20.33 1.88
C GLU A 208 -19.10 -19.38 2.46
N ILE A 209 -18.04 -19.07 1.72
CA ILE A 209 -17.02 -18.09 2.12
C ILE A 209 -17.67 -16.72 2.27
N TRP A 210 -18.55 -16.32 1.34
CA TRP A 210 -19.27 -15.05 1.41
C TRP A 210 -20.26 -14.95 2.58
N ARG A 211 -20.84 -16.07 3.02
CA ARG A 211 -21.78 -16.12 4.14
C ARG A 211 -21.11 -16.04 5.50
N LYS A 212 -19.82 -16.38 5.60
CA LYS A 212 -19.04 -16.34 6.85
C LYS A 212 -18.47 -14.95 7.18
N GLU A 213 -18.60 -13.98 6.29
CA GLU A 213 -18.22 -12.61 6.63
C GLU A 213 -19.22 -12.01 7.63
N PRO A 214 -18.75 -11.45 8.75
CA PRO A 214 -19.63 -10.65 9.59
C PRO A 214 -20.15 -9.47 8.76
N LYS A 215 -21.46 -9.26 8.76
CA LYS A 215 -22.12 -8.07 8.21
C LYS A 215 -21.66 -6.83 8.98
N GLN A 216 -20.47 -6.35 8.67
CA GLN A 216 -19.90 -5.10 9.19
C GLN A 216 -19.61 -4.12 8.05
N CYS A 217 -20.43 -4.12 7.03
CA CYS A 217 -20.66 -2.92 6.24
C CYS A 217 -22.04 -2.42 6.60
N GLY A 218 -22.11 -1.19 7.07
CA GLY A 218 -23.37 -0.52 7.27
C GLY A 218 -24.21 -0.62 6.00
N VAL A 219 -25.40 -1.10 6.19
CA VAL A 219 -26.58 -0.95 5.37
C VAL A 219 -26.31 -0.71 3.87
N LEU A 220 -26.10 -1.78 3.12
CA LEU A 220 -26.65 -1.81 1.79
C LEU A 220 -28.16 -2.04 2.00
N GLU A 221 -28.92 -0.96 2.00
CA GLU A 221 -30.35 -1.04 1.79
C GLU A 221 -30.56 -1.82 0.49
N THR A 222 -31.28 -2.92 0.57
CA THR A 222 -31.72 -3.68 -0.58
C THR A 222 -32.55 -2.74 -1.45
N PHE A 223 -31.99 -2.31 -2.57
CA PHE A 223 -32.77 -1.62 -3.58
C PHE A 223 -33.73 -2.63 -4.18
N THR A 224 -34.98 -2.57 -3.75
CA THR A 224 -36.07 -3.24 -4.44
C THR A 224 -36.46 -2.40 -5.67
N VAL A 225 -36.16 -2.88 -6.85
CA VAL A 225 -36.76 -2.38 -8.08
C VAL A 225 -37.95 -3.29 -8.35
N ASP A 226 -39.16 -2.69 -8.38
CA ASP A 226 -40.45 -3.35 -8.72
C ASP A 226 -40.83 -4.54 -7.83
N GLY A 227 -40.52 -4.54 -6.55
CA GLY A 227 -41.05 -5.50 -5.57
C GLY A 227 -40.52 -6.92 -5.69
N GLN A 228 -39.43 -7.15 -6.39
CA GLN A 228 -38.71 -8.42 -6.40
C GLN A 228 -37.30 -8.24 -5.80
N GLU A 229 -36.99 -9.07 -4.78
CA GLU A 229 -35.63 -9.21 -4.24
C GLU A 229 -34.74 -9.87 -5.31
N MET A 230 -33.66 -9.20 -5.71
CA MET A 230 -32.59 -9.81 -6.48
C MET A 230 -31.41 -10.18 -5.58
#